data_095a8c77b31bcfd503ddd798ea16a383
#
_entry.id   095a8c77b31bcfd503ddd798ea16a383
#
_cell.length_a   1.000
_cell.length_b   1.000
_cell.length_c   1.000
_cell.angle_alpha   90.00
_cell.angle_beta   90.00
_cell.angle_gamma   90.00
#
_symmetry.space_group_name_H-M   'P 1'
#
loop_
_entity.id
_entity.type
_entity.pdbx_description
1 polymer ?
#
loop_
_entity_poly.entity_id
_entity_poly.type
_entity_poly.pdbx_seq_one_letter_code
_entity_poly.pdbx_strand_id
1 'polypeptide(L)'
;MKVLNFVRPENGLTEDPLYYLNFEKYEDVARDCYLFMADFYGDLYSGQYEDKEKVVLTLEEPNFCVVQGPKAVLHEKADTILTICPYTAELFDNRTFVFFPFSEDWIPEEREKTIDVSYFGSLPNAVPWQDYIQNVFTKYNFRFGHYSMGNVPRCSYADKMRMLSETKVAVVHGLCNINPATAENYYNFPKGRENKAFTHIDRGTMPQIKSRMFEAAFAKCVILCQRDPWNPIEHFFTPDQDFMYFDDEADLDKKLEYIINHYDEFDSMRENAYNKAVNNYTTKHFVEKYLM
;
A
#
# COMPACT_ATOMS: atom_id res chain seq x y z
N MET A 1 4.73 -13.81 -19.92
CA MET A 1 5.45 -13.24 -18.77
C MET A 1 5.97 -14.34 -17.89
N LYS A 2 7.05 -14.11 -17.17
CA LYS A 2 7.51 -15.00 -16.08
C LYS A 2 7.65 -14.15 -14.81
N VAL A 3 6.90 -14.52 -13.77
CA VAL A 3 6.97 -13.85 -12.47
C VAL A 3 8.20 -14.35 -11.71
N LEU A 4 9.03 -13.42 -11.24
CA LEU A 4 10.20 -13.69 -10.43
C LEU A 4 9.95 -13.13 -9.04
N ASN A 5 9.32 -13.94 -8.22
CA ASN A 5 9.04 -13.64 -6.83
C ASN A 5 10.09 -14.34 -5.96
N PHE A 6 11.06 -13.57 -5.47
CA PHE A 6 12.20 -14.09 -4.72
C PHE A 6 11.99 -14.06 -3.21
N VAL A 7 10.77 -14.12 -2.76
CA VAL A 7 10.53 -14.24 -1.34
C VAL A 7 11.07 -15.58 -0.85
N ARG A 8 12.09 -15.52 -0.01
CA ARG A 8 12.76 -16.71 0.49
C ARG A 8 11.93 -17.34 1.61
N PRO A 9 11.46 -18.59 1.44
CA PRO A 9 10.79 -19.35 2.50
C PRO A 9 11.66 -19.50 3.76
N GLU A 10 12.97 -19.39 3.60
CA GLU A 10 14.00 -19.49 4.65
C GLU A 10 13.84 -18.45 5.77
N ASN A 11 13.20 -17.32 5.50
CA ASN A 11 12.98 -16.30 6.50
C ASN A 11 11.72 -16.53 7.37
N GLY A 12 11.08 -17.67 7.25
CA GLY A 12 9.84 -18.01 7.99
C GLY A 12 8.64 -17.17 7.58
N LEU A 13 8.74 -16.43 6.49
CA LEU A 13 7.66 -15.65 5.87
C LEU A 13 6.99 -16.54 4.82
N THR A 14 6.35 -17.61 5.27
CA THR A 14 5.58 -18.50 4.39
C THR A 14 4.33 -17.83 3.80
N GLU A 15 4.00 -16.66 4.28
CA GLU A 15 2.89 -15.82 3.81
C GLU A 15 3.43 -14.42 3.50
N ASP A 16 4.11 -14.30 2.37
CA ASP A 16 4.57 -13.00 1.89
C ASP A 16 3.41 -12.23 1.25
N PRO A 17 3.26 -10.95 1.58
CA PRO A 17 2.25 -10.08 0.94
C PRO A 17 2.28 -10.12 -0.59
N LEU A 18 3.43 -10.38 -1.21
CA LEU A 18 3.55 -10.45 -2.66
C LEU A 18 2.86 -11.66 -3.29
N TYR A 19 2.66 -12.76 -2.57
CA TYR A 19 1.84 -13.88 -3.04
C TYR A 19 0.36 -13.53 -3.22
N TYR A 20 -0.10 -12.52 -2.51
CA TYR A 20 -1.51 -12.09 -2.59
C TYR A 20 -1.85 -11.39 -3.88
N LEU A 21 -0.86 -11.05 -4.66
CA LEU A 21 -1.05 -10.42 -5.96
C LEU A 21 -1.36 -11.44 -7.05
N ASN A 22 -0.94 -12.69 -6.90
CA ASN A 22 -1.22 -13.84 -7.77
C ASN A 22 -0.97 -13.57 -9.27
N PHE A 23 0.12 -12.88 -9.59
CA PHE A 23 0.50 -12.58 -10.98
C PHE A 23 0.77 -13.83 -11.80
N GLU A 24 1.14 -14.93 -11.17
CA GLU A 24 1.41 -16.21 -11.79
C GLU A 24 0.22 -16.74 -12.60
N LYS A 25 -1.01 -16.39 -12.21
CA LYS A 25 -2.23 -16.74 -12.97
C LYS A 25 -2.29 -16.14 -14.36
N TYR A 26 -1.51 -15.10 -14.61
CA TYR A 26 -1.54 -14.31 -15.82
C TYR A 26 -0.27 -14.46 -16.68
N GLU A 27 0.62 -15.40 -16.34
CA GLU A 27 1.88 -15.61 -17.06
C GLU A 27 1.67 -15.89 -18.55
N ASP A 28 0.63 -16.66 -18.89
CA ASP A 28 0.35 -17.07 -20.26
C ASP A 28 -0.34 -15.99 -21.12
N VAL A 29 -0.97 -14.99 -20.49
CA VAL A 29 -1.72 -13.94 -21.19
C VAL A 29 -0.99 -12.60 -21.26
N ALA A 30 -0.05 -12.38 -20.39
CA ALA A 30 0.76 -11.16 -20.37
C ALA A 30 1.87 -11.21 -21.45
N ARG A 31 2.39 -10.02 -21.85
CA ARG A 31 3.50 -9.93 -22.79
C ARG A 31 4.75 -10.69 -22.33
N ASP A 32 5.63 -11.02 -23.26
CA ASP A 32 6.83 -11.82 -22.96
C ASP A 32 7.91 -10.99 -22.24
N CYS A 33 7.85 -10.98 -20.91
CA CYS A 33 8.78 -10.26 -20.05
C CYS A 33 9.08 -11.04 -18.75
N TYR A 34 10.11 -10.61 -18.05
CA TYR A 34 10.33 -10.99 -16.65
C TYR A 34 9.72 -9.93 -15.74
N LEU A 35 8.80 -10.32 -14.82
CA LEU A 35 8.26 -9.45 -13.79
C LEU A 35 8.97 -9.71 -12.46
N PHE A 36 9.78 -8.74 -12.05
CA PHE A 36 10.46 -8.76 -10.76
C PHE A 36 9.59 -8.10 -9.70
N MET A 37 9.27 -8.86 -8.65
CA MET A 37 8.49 -8.34 -7.54
C MET A 37 9.42 -7.64 -6.52
N ALA A 38 9.05 -6.47 -6.19
CA ALA A 38 9.61 -5.37 -5.39
C ALA A 38 10.88 -5.53 -4.53
N ASP A 39 11.14 -6.63 -3.87
CA ASP A 39 12.18 -6.63 -2.83
C ASP A 39 13.49 -7.31 -3.19
N PHE A 40 13.57 -7.96 -4.34
CA PHE A 40 14.69 -8.84 -4.69
C PHE A 40 15.39 -8.44 -6.00
N TYR A 41 16.22 -7.45 -5.90
CA TYR A 41 16.99 -6.93 -7.03
C TYR A 41 18.33 -7.61 -7.25
N GLY A 42 18.74 -8.49 -6.34
CA GLY A 42 20.03 -9.20 -6.44
C GLY A 42 20.18 -9.92 -7.78
N ASP A 43 19.10 -10.50 -8.29
CA ASP A 43 19.14 -11.29 -9.52
C ASP A 43 19.08 -10.46 -10.81
N LEU A 44 18.62 -9.21 -10.75
CA LEU A 44 18.81 -8.26 -11.87
C LEU A 44 20.29 -8.06 -12.20
N TYR A 45 21.17 -8.30 -11.25
CA TYR A 45 22.62 -8.16 -11.43
C TYR A 45 23.28 -9.40 -11.99
N SER A 46 22.63 -10.56 -11.91
CA SER A 46 23.25 -11.85 -12.22
C SER A 46 23.46 -12.11 -13.72
N GLY A 47 22.86 -11.30 -14.59
CA GLY A 47 22.89 -11.50 -16.04
C GLY A 47 22.09 -12.72 -16.52
N GLN A 48 21.29 -13.34 -15.64
CA GLN A 48 20.52 -14.54 -16.00
C GLN A 48 19.25 -14.25 -16.80
N TYR A 49 18.82 -12.99 -16.87
CA TYR A 49 17.53 -12.56 -17.42
C TYR A 49 17.69 -11.50 -18.52
N GLU A 50 18.67 -11.70 -19.41
CA GLU A 50 18.98 -10.74 -20.48
C GLU A 50 18.24 -11.01 -21.79
N ASP A 51 17.52 -12.12 -21.88
CA ASP A 51 16.84 -12.57 -23.10
C ASP A 51 15.44 -11.97 -23.30
N LYS A 52 14.91 -11.27 -22.26
CA LYS A 52 13.59 -10.63 -22.30
C LYS A 52 13.60 -9.28 -21.58
N GLU A 53 12.52 -8.51 -21.82
CA GLU A 53 12.25 -7.27 -21.09
C GLU A 53 12.21 -7.51 -19.58
N LYS A 54 12.86 -6.66 -18.82
CA LYS A 54 12.89 -6.66 -17.36
C LYS A 54 11.94 -5.60 -16.82
N VAL A 55 10.79 -6.04 -16.32
CA VAL A 55 9.79 -5.20 -15.67
C VAL A 55 9.91 -5.34 -14.16
N VAL A 56 10.05 -4.26 -13.45
CA VAL A 56 10.12 -4.24 -11.98
C VAL A 56 8.87 -3.59 -11.43
N LEU A 57 8.17 -4.26 -10.51
CA LEU A 57 7.08 -3.67 -9.74
C LEU A 57 7.58 -3.24 -8.36
N THR A 58 7.50 -1.95 -8.05
CA THR A 58 7.88 -1.39 -6.76
C THR A 58 6.64 -0.95 -5.98
N LEU A 59 6.41 -1.59 -4.83
CA LEU A 59 5.25 -1.34 -3.97
C LEU A 59 5.58 -0.49 -2.73
N GLU A 60 6.83 -0.04 -2.59
CA GLU A 60 7.31 0.68 -1.39
C GLU A 60 7.91 2.06 -1.68
N GLU A 61 7.82 2.54 -2.92
CA GLU A 61 8.28 3.89 -3.24
C GLU A 61 7.37 4.97 -2.60
N PRO A 62 7.92 6.13 -2.27
CA PRO A 62 9.28 6.59 -2.50
C PRO A 62 10.29 6.09 -1.46
N ASN A 63 9.85 5.43 -0.39
CA ASN A 63 10.71 4.93 0.67
C ASN A 63 11.88 4.09 0.14
N PHE A 64 11.59 3.33 -0.88
CA PHE A 64 12.51 2.41 -1.50
C PHE A 64 13.67 3.09 -2.25
N CYS A 65 13.38 4.19 -2.94
CA CYS A 65 14.41 5.01 -3.59
C CYS A 65 15.33 5.67 -2.58
N VAL A 66 14.84 5.82 -1.37
CA VAL A 66 15.40 6.61 -0.31
C VAL A 66 16.33 5.80 0.58
N VAL A 67 16.01 4.54 0.86
CA VAL A 67 16.68 3.78 1.93
C VAL A 67 17.91 2.99 1.49
N GLN A 68 18.13 2.77 0.20
CA GLN A 68 19.17 1.80 -0.19
C GLN A 68 19.93 2.19 -1.48
N GLY A 69 21.17 2.66 -1.32
CA GLY A 69 22.08 2.97 -2.41
C GLY A 69 22.25 1.88 -3.49
N PRO A 70 22.23 0.56 -3.18
CA PRO A 70 22.25 -0.48 -4.21
C PRO A 70 21.04 -0.47 -5.16
N LYS A 71 19.94 0.11 -4.75
CA LYS A 71 18.70 0.13 -5.56
C LYS A 71 18.69 1.21 -6.65
N ALA A 72 19.66 2.14 -6.63
CA ALA A 72 19.91 3.02 -7.78
C ALA A 72 20.19 2.23 -9.07
N VAL A 73 20.71 1.03 -8.95
CA VAL A 73 20.98 0.15 -10.10
C VAL A 73 19.71 -0.42 -10.74
N LEU A 74 18.56 -0.39 -10.06
CA LEU A 74 17.29 -0.67 -10.71
C LEU A 74 17.02 0.26 -11.89
N HIS A 75 17.41 1.52 -11.75
CA HIS A 75 17.24 2.52 -12.81
C HIS A 75 18.07 2.21 -14.05
N GLU A 76 19.19 1.51 -13.86
CA GLU A 76 20.13 1.20 -14.93
C GLU A 76 19.83 -0.14 -15.62
N LYS A 77 19.23 -1.07 -14.89
CA LYS A 77 19.06 -2.46 -15.36
C LYS A 77 17.63 -2.88 -15.69
N ALA A 78 16.63 -2.20 -15.13
CA ALA A 78 15.25 -2.43 -15.50
C ALA A 78 14.89 -1.69 -16.77
N ASP A 79 14.24 -2.37 -17.71
CA ASP A 79 13.72 -1.74 -18.92
C ASP A 79 12.48 -0.89 -18.59
N THR A 80 11.64 -1.39 -17.69
CA THR A 80 10.44 -0.71 -17.20
C THR A 80 10.31 -0.86 -15.69
N ILE A 81 9.97 0.23 -14.99
CA ILE A 81 9.64 0.20 -13.58
C ILE A 81 8.20 0.65 -13.38
N LEU A 82 7.37 -0.24 -12.83
CA LEU A 82 6.00 0.03 -12.42
C LEU A 82 6.02 0.45 -10.95
N THR A 83 5.68 1.70 -10.66
CA THR A 83 5.76 2.27 -9.32
C THR A 83 4.41 2.75 -8.81
N ILE A 84 4.13 2.50 -7.53
CA ILE A 84 2.95 3.07 -6.86
C ILE A 84 3.15 4.53 -6.42
N CYS A 85 4.30 5.13 -6.69
CA CYS A 85 4.60 6.51 -6.31
C CYS A 85 4.48 7.45 -7.52
N PRO A 86 3.48 8.35 -7.56
CA PRO A 86 3.33 9.30 -8.66
C PRO A 86 4.53 10.25 -8.77
N TYR A 87 5.14 10.60 -7.65
CA TYR A 87 6.25 11.56 -7.59
C TYR A 87 7.56 10.98 -8.15
N THR A 88 7.84 9.70 -7.89
CA THR A 88 9.02 9.05 -8.47
C THR A 88 8.83 8.74 -9.95
N ALA A 89 7.59 8.48 -10.38
CA ALA A 89 7.27 8.31 -11.79
C ALA A 89 7.56 9.55 -12.64
N GLU A 90 7.38 10.74 -12.08
CA GLU A 90 7.66 12.02 -12.76
C GLU A 90 9.16 12.30 -12.93
N LEU A 91 10.02 11.62 -12.18
CA LEU A 91 11.47 11.91 -12.17
C LEU A 91 12.27 11.09 -13.16
N PHE A 92 11.74 9.95 -13.62
CA PHE A 92 12.50 8.98 -14.39
C PHE A 92 11.71 8.51 -15.60
N ASP A 93 12.34 8.51 -16.76
CA ASP A 93 11.68 8.20 -18.04
C ASP A 93 11.23 6.73 -18.16
N ASN A 94 11.88 5.81 -17.41
CA ASN A 94 11.53 4.38 -17.40
C ASN A 94 10.54 3.98 -16.30
N ARG A 95 9.89 4.95 -15.63
CA ARG A 95 8.90 4.69 -14.59
C ARG A 95 7.48 5.01 -15.05
N THR A 96 6.57 4.10 -14.71
CA THR A 96 5.14 4.27 -14.94
C THR A 96 4.41 4.23 -13.60
N PHE A 97 3.63 5.25 -13.30
CA PHE A 97 2.77 5.26 -12.13
C PHE A 97 1.63 4.26 -12.29
N VAL A 98 1.44 3.40 -11.30
CA VAL A 98 0.46 2.34 -11.28
C VAL A 98 -0.33 2.32 -9.97
N PHE A 99 -1.49 1.66 -9.96
CA PHE A 99 -2.21 1.39 -8.72
C PHE A 99 -1.61 0.19 -7.97
N PHE A 100 -1.96 0.04 -6.69
CA PHE A 100 -1.62 -1.15 -5.92
C PHE A 100 -2.54 -2.31 -6.35
N PRO A 101 -2.03 -3.36 -7.00
CA PRO A 101 -2.87 -4.47 -7.45
C PRO A 101 -3.37 -5.30 -6.27
N PHE A 102 -4.52 -5.92 -6.43
CA PHE A 102 -5.12 -6.80 -5.44
C PHE A 102 -5.71 -8.03 -6.12
N SER A 103 -5.35 -9.24 -5.66
CA SER A 103 -5.88 -10.45 -6.27
C SER A 103 -7.34 -10.66 -5.93
N GLU A 104 -8.13 -10.99 -6.93
CA GLU A 104 -9.55 -11.32 -6.80
C GLU A 104 -9.81 -12.47 -5.83
N ASP A 105 -8.85 -13.39 -5.67
CA ASP A 105 -8.95 -14.52 -4.76
C ASP A 105 -9.01 -14.13 -3.28
N TRP A 106 -8.61 -12.90 -2.97
CA TRP A 106 -8.58 -12.37 -1.61
C TRP A 106 -9.72 -11.43 -1.31
N ILE A 107 -10.65 -11.19 -2.26
CA ILE A 107 -11.87 -10.43 -1.98
C ILE A 107 -12.68 -11.24 -0.96
N PRO A 108 -12.87 -10.71 0.27
CA PRO A 108 -13.51 -11.48 1.31
C PRO A 108 -15.01 -11.58 1.06
N GLU A 109 -15.59 -12.68 1.52
CA GLU A 109 -17.05 -12.78 1.64
C GLU A 109 -17.56 -11.71 2.60
N GLU A 110 -18.73 -11.16 2.29
CA GLU A 110 -19.40 -10.20 3.16
C GLU A 110 -19.82 -10.87 4.47
N ARG A 111 -19.52 -10.21 5.59
CA ARG A 111 -19.77 -10.70 6.95
C ARG A 111 -20.45 -9.63 7.79
N GLU A 112 -21.10 -10.08 8.86
CA GLU A 112 -21.62 -9.18 9.87
C GLU A 112 -20.51 -8.31 10.45
N LYS A 113 -20.72 -6.99 10.54
CA LYS A 113 -19.76 -6.02 11.01
C LYS A 113 -19.75 -5.98 12.56
N THR A 114 -18.96 -6.85 13.17
CA THR A 114 -18.84 -7.01 14.62
C THR A 114 -17.68 -6.26 15.24
N ILE A 115 -16.71 -5.81 14.44
CA ILE A 115 -15.55 -5.03 14.84
C ILE A 115 -15.81 -3.56 14.51
N ASP A 116 -15.73 -2.67 15.50
CA ASP A 116 -16.01 -1.26 15.24
C ASP A 116 -14.90 -0.58 14.47
N VAL A 117 -13.63 -0.79 14.86
CA VAL A 117 -12.46 -0.12 14.26
C VAL A 117 -11.34 -1.13 14.03
N SER A 118 -10.66 -1.00 12.89
CA SER A 118 -9.42 -1.73 12.66
C SER A 118 -8.30 -0.85 12.10
N TYR A 119 -7.08 -1.21 12.46
CA TYR A 119 -5.85 -0.71 11.85
C TYR A 119 -4.90 -1.87 11.59
N PHE A 120 -4.48 -2.05 10.33
CA PHE A 120 -3.53 -3.08 9.94
C PHE A 120 -2.29 -2.45 9.31
N GLY A 121 -1.13 -2.64 9.93
CA GLY A 121 0.14 -2.17 9.43
C GLY A 121 1.14 -1.78 10.48
N SER A 122 2.32 -1.38 10.04
CA SER A 122 3.35 -0.85 10.92
C SER A 122 2.89 0.44 11.56
N LEU A 123 3.15 0.59 12.85
CA LEU A 123 3.01 1.88 13.50
C LEU A 123 4.17 2.75 13.05
N PRO A 124 3.91 3.90 12.46
CA PRO A 124 4.96 4.86 12.20
C PRO A 124 5.60 5.28 13.54
N ASN A 125 6.92 5.36 13.59
CA ASN A 125 7.63 5.87 14.79
C ASN A 125 7.38 7.36 15.03
N ALA A 126 6.86 8.08 14.03
CA ALA A 126 6.43 9.46 14.14
C ALA A 126 4.96 9.51 14.52
N VAL A 127 4.75 9.99 15.72
CA VAL A 127 3.52 10.53 16.31
C VAL A 127 2.40 10.79 15.28
N PRO A 128 1.16 10.53 15.52
CA PRO A 128 0.52 10.30 16.81
C PRO A 128 -0.19 8.93 16.92
N TRP A 129 0.20 7.94 16.14
CA TRP A 129 -0.55 6.68 16.03
C TRP A 129 -0.62 5.88 17.34
N GLN A 130 0.40 5.97 18.19
CA GLN A 130 0.33 5.35 19.52
C GLN A 130 -0.74 6.03 20.38
N ASP A 131 -0.83 7.37 20.30
CA ASP A 131 -1.82 8.14 21.02
C ASP A 131 -3.22 7.84 20.51
N TYR A 132 -3.41 7.74 19.19
CA TYR A 132 -4.71 7.35 18.60
C TYR A 132 -5.17 5.97 19.10
N ILE A 133 -4.25 4.98 19.18
CA ILE A 133 -4.59 3.67 19.69
C ILE A 133 -4.96 3.76 21.15
N GLN A 134 -4.17 4.45 21.98
CA GLN A 134 -4.37 4.52 23.42
C GLN A 134 -5.59 5.35 23.81
N ASN A 135 -5.80 6.48 23.16
CA ASN A 135 -6.79 7.47 23.57
C ASN A 135 -8.13 7.31 22.84
N VAL A 136 -8.13 6.76 21.63
CA VAL A 136 -9.31 6.68 20.79
C VAL A 136 -9.74 5.23 20.55
N PHE A 137 -8.89 4.41 19.93
CA PHE A 137 -9.33 3.07 19.49
C PHE A 137 -9.73 2.16 20.66
N THR A 138 -9.10 2.31 21.84
CA THR A 138 -9.44 1.51 23.02
C THR A 138 -10.86 1.74 23.57
N LYS A 139 -11.55 2.78 23.10
CA LYS A 139 -12.95 3.04 23.45
C LYS A 139 -13.93 2.12 22.72
N TYR A 140 -13.48 1.44 21.67
CA TYR A 140 -14.29 0.65 20.73
C TYR A 140 -13.86 -0.80 20.70
N ASN A 141 -14.67 -1.68 20.13
CA ASN A 141 -14.22 -3.02 19.78
C ASN A 141 -13.25 -2.93 18.61
N PHE A 142 -11.94 -2.81 18.89
CA PHE A 142 -10.95 -2.59 17.87
C PHE A 142 -10.04 -3.80 17.64
N ARG A 143 -9.48 -3.87 16.43
CA ARG A 143 -8.45 -4.84 16.05
C ARG A 143 -7.23 -4.13 15.49
N PHE A 144 -6.08 -4.63 15.92
CA PHE A 144 -4.79 -4.17 15.47
C PHE A 144 -3.98 -5.35 14.95
N GLY A 145 -3.43 -5.22 13.75
CA GLY A 145 -2.54 -6.22 13.18
C GLY A 145 -1.23 -5.61 12.70
N HIS A 146 -0.10 -6.19 13.16
CA HIS A 146 1.24 -5.76 12.78
C HIS A 146 2.08 -6.93 12.29
N TYR A 147 2.86 -6.71 11.23
CA TYR A 147 3.71 -7.76 10.67
C TYR A 147 5.10 -7.89 11.33
N SER A 148 5.58 -6.89 12.06
CA SER A 148 7.02 -6.79 12.41
C SER A 148 7.35 -6.56 13.88
N MET A 149 6.39 -6.51 14.82
CA MET A 149 6.73 -6.39 16.23
C MET A 149 6.88 -7.76 16.88
N GLY A 150 8.09 -8.08 17.30
CA GLY A 150 8.57 -9.39 17.71
C GLY A 150 7.82 -10.16 18.80
N ASN A 151 6.79 -9.58 19.43
CA ASN A 151 6.00 -10.20 20.48
C ASN A 151 4.49 -10.23 20.22
N VAL A 152 4.03 -9.74 19.08
CA VAL A 152 2.62 -9.83 18.68
C VAL A 152 2.48 -10.98 17.68
N PRO A 153 1.53 -11.91 17.86
CA PRO A 153 1.29 -12.97 16.88
C PRO A 153 1.08 -12.34 15.50
N ARG A 154 1.83 -12.82 14.50
CA ARG A 154 1.65 -12.38 13.12
C ARG A 154 0.23 -12.76 12.69
N CYS A 155 -0.51 -11.79 12.20
CA CYS A 155 -1.78 -12.03 11.59
C CYS A 155 -1.55 -12.58 10.18
N SER A 156 -2.15 -13.72 9.83
CA SER A 156 -2.13 -14.19 8.45
C SER A 156 -2.88 -13.21 7.54
N TYR A 157 -2.59 -13.22 6.24
CA TYR A 157 -3.31 -12.36 5.31
C TYR A 157 -4.80 -12.73 5.24
N ALA A 158 -5.09 -14.03 5.25
CA ALA A 158 -6.46 -14.52 5.31
C ALA A 158 -7.20 -14.00 6.55
N ASP A 159 -6.55 -14.06 7.73
CA ASP A 159 -7.12 -13.51 8.96
C ASP A 159 -7.30 -11.99 8.89
N LYS A 160 -6.36 -11.27 8.30
CA LYS A 160 -6.48 -9.83 8.07
C LYS A 160 -7.71 -9.51 7.23
N MET A 161 -7.87 -10.18 6.08
CA MET A 161 -8.99 -9.93 5.18
C MET A 161 -10.33 -10.33 5.82
N ARG A 162 -10.34 -11.45 6.58
CA ARG A 162 -11.51 -11.84 7.37
C ARG A 162 -11.87 -10.78 8.43
N MET A 163 -10.91 -10.30 9.21
CA MET A 163 -11.15 -9.25 10.20
C MET A 163 -11.60 -7.93 9.56
N LEU A 164 -11.05 -7.56 8.40
CA LEU A 164 -11.52 -6.41 7.65
C LEU A 164 -12.98 -6.58 7.20
N SER A 165 -13.38 -7.78 6.72
CA SER A 165 -14.77 -8.02 6.33
C SER A 165 -15.75 -7.93 7.49
N GLU A 166 -15.28 -8.13 8.73
CA GLU A 166 -16.03 -7.98 9.99
C GLU A 166 -15.94 -6.55 10.58
N THR A 167 -15.16 -5.64 9.95
CA THR A 167 -14.87 -4.29 10.47
C THR A 167 -15.81 -3.25 9.86
N LYS A 168 -16.36 -2.36 10.71
CA LYS A 168 -17.12 -1.18 10.28
C LYS A 168 -16.19 -0.12 9.68
N VAL A 169 -15.19 0.32 10.44
CA VAL A 169 -14.28 1.42 10.05
C VAL A 169 -12.84 0.94 9.97
N ALA A 170 -12.23 1.04 8.81
CA ALA A 170 -10.80 0.84 8.63
C ALA A 170 -10.08 2.18 8.64
N VAL A 171 -9.24 2.40 9.64
CA VAL A 171 -8.43 3.63 9.74
C VAL A 171 -7.12 3.43 9.01
N VAL A 172 -6.81 4.37 8.11
CA VAL A 172 -5.65 4.28 7.21
C VAL A 172 -4.88 5.60 7.14
N HIS A 173 -3.70 5.56 6.58
CA HIS A 173 -2.88 6.76 6.26
C HIS A 173 -2.03 6.54 5.02
N GLY A 174 -1.65 7.63 4.36
CA GLY A 174 -0.78 7.67 3.18
C GLY A 174 0.66 8.11 3.48
N LEU A 175 1.17 7.83 4.68
CA LEU A 175 2.49 8.30 5.11
C LEU A 175 3.46 7.14 5.37
N CYS A 176 4.74 7.36 5.09
CA CYS A 176 5.82 6.61 5.71
C CYS A 176 6.80 7.55 6.40
N ASN A 177 7.51 7.00 7.40
CA ASN A 177 8.54 7.74 8.12
C ASN A 177 9.87 7.60 7.44
N ILE A 178 10.63 8.67 7.50
CA ILE A 178 12.00 8.72 7.06
C ILE A 178 12.85 9.33 8.17
N ASN A 179 14.10 8.90 8.28
CA ASN A 179 15.04 9.56 9.16
C ASN A 179 15.67 10.76 8.42
N PRO A 180 15.40 12.01 8.83
CA PRO A 180 15.92 13.19 8.16
C PRO A 180 17.46 13.21 8.09
N ALA A 181 18.14 12.68 9.11
CA ALA A 181 19.61 12.63 9.16
C ALA A 181 20.21 11.69 8.10
N THR A 182 19.46 10.72 7.61
CA THR A 182 19.88 9.83 6.53
C THR A 182 19.36 10.26 5.17
N ALA A 183 18.47 11.24 5.14
CA ALA A 183 17.86 11.72 3.92
C ALA A 183 18.87 12.32 2.92
N GLU A 184 19.95 12.91 3.40
CA GLU A 184 21.02 13.43 2.53
C GLU A 184 21.69 12.35 1.66
N ASN A 185 21.64 11.09 2.07
CA ASN A 185 22.18 9.97 1.31
C ASN A 185 21.24 9.50 0.16
N TYR A 186 20.07 10.12 0.05
CA TYR A 186 19.00 9.72 -0.83
C TYR A 186 18.99 10.40 -2.20
N TYR A 187 19.89 11.35 -2.40
CA TYR A 187 19.93 12.19 -3.60
C TYR A 187 20.65 11.54 -4.79
N ASN A 188 20.35 10.28 -5.09
CA ASN A 188 20.57 9.75 -6.44
C ASN A 188 19.48 10.17 -7.44
N PHE A 189 18.70 11.19 -7.06
CA PHE A 189 17.75 11.80 -7.98
C PHE A 189 18.48 12.68 -9.01
N PRO A 190 17.92 12.81 -10.21
CA PRO A 190 18.46 13.72 -11.21
C PRO A 190 18.63 15.12 -10.61
N LYS A 191 19.88 15.59 -10.55
CA LYS A 191 20.19 16.89 -9.96
C LYS A 191 19.37 17.99 -10.64
N GLY A 192 18.69 18.80 -9.83
CA GLY A 192 17.92 19.95 -10.30
C GLY A 192 16.42 19.72 -10.52
N ARG A 193 15.90 18.53 -10.26
CA ARG A 193 14.45 18.30 -10.23
C ARG A 193 13.93 18.35 -8.80
N GLU A 194 13.02 19.29 -8.53
CA GLU A 194 12.27 19.31 -7.28
C GLU A 194 11.31 18.12 -7.23
N ASN A 195 11.37 17.36 -6.14
CA ASN A 195 10.44 16.26 -5.93
C ASN A 195 9.48 16.59 -4.79
N LYS A 196 8.21 16.69 -5.10
CA LYS A 196 7.14 16.99 -4.15
C LYS A 196 7.04 15.97 -3.00
N ALA A 197 7.48 14.72 -3.21
CA ALA A 197 7.50 13.72 -2.15
C ALA A 197 8.40 14.12 -0.98
N PHE A 198 9.42 14.96 -1.21
CA PHE A 198 10.40 15.33 -0.21
C PHE A 198 10.18 16.72 0.40
N THR A 199 9.07 17.39 0.11
CA THR A 199 8.79 18.75 0.62
C THR A 199 8.69 18.84 2.14
N HIS A 200 8.44 17.73 2.82
CA HIS A 200 8.36 17.65 4.28
C HIS A 200 9.34 16.64 4.89
N ILE A 201 10.46 16.40 4.21
CA ILE A 201 11.49 15.46 4.67
C ILE A 201 12.11 15.88 6.02
N ASP A 202 12.18 17.18 6.28
CA ASP A 202 12.59 17.77 7.55
C ASP A 202 11.70 17.35 8.73
N ARG A 203 10.43 17.02 8.45
CA ARG A 203 9.47 16.48 9.44
C ARG A 203 9.55 14.97 9.59
N GLY A 204 10.45 14.31 8.89
CA GLY A 204 10.61 12.86 8.93
C GLY A 204 9.46 12.08 8.26
N THR A 205 8.72 12.68 7.34
CA THR A 205 7.58 12.08 6.65
C THR A 205 7.67 12.23 5.14
N MET A 206 7.12 11.26 4.42
CA MET A 206 6.91 11.27 2.98
C MET A 206 5.61 10.54 2.61
N PRO A 207 5.03 10.81 1.43
CA PRO A 207 3.83 10.11 0.99
C PRO A 207 4.16 8.66 0.64
N GLN A 208 3.24 7.75 0.92
CA GLN A 208 3.31 6.38 0.43
C GLN A 208 1.92 5.79 0.28
N ILE A 209 1.59 5.32 -0.91
CA ILE A 209 0.37 4.57 -1.15
C ILE A 209 0.47 3.22 -0.44
N LYS A 210 -0.56 2.86 0.32
CA LYS A 210 -0.59 1.64 1.13
C LYS A 210 -1.65 0.67 0.61
N SER A 211 -1.33 -0.64 0.61
CA SER A 211 -2.29 -1.69 0.25
C SER A 211 -3.59 -1.62 1.05
N ARG A 212 -3.48 -1.21 2.32
CA ARG A 212 -4.62 -1.14 3.26
C ARG A 212 -5.77 -0.25 2.81
N MET A 213 -5.50 0.75 1.95
CA MET A 213 -6.55 1.59 1.37
C MET A 213 -7.45 0.78 0.45
N PHE A 214 -6.84 -0.07 -0.38
CA PHE A 214 -7.55 -0.97 -1.30
C PHE A 214 -8.19 -2.14 -0.56
N GLU A 215 -7.47 -2.75 0.38
CA GLU A 215 -7.96 -3.86 1.19
C GLU A 215 -9.22 -3.49 1.97
N ALA A 216 -9.27 -2.28 2.53
CA ALA A 216 -10.44 -1.74 3.21
C ALA A 216 -11.64 -1.56 2.26
N ALA A 217 -11.39 -1.10 1.03
CA ALA A 217 -12.42 -0.97 -0.01
C ALA A 217 -12.96 -2.35 -0.42
N PHE A 218 -12.08 -3.33 -0.70
CA PHE A 218 -12.49 -4.71 -1.04
C PHE A 218 -13.28 -5.40 0.08
N ALA A 219 -13.05 -5.01 1.34
CA ALA A 219 -13.74 -5.54 2.50
C ALA A 219 -15.01 -4.73 2.88
N LYS A 220 -15.43 -3.77 2.06
CA LYS A 220 -16.59 -2.90 2.32
C LYS A 220 -16.53 -2.22 3.70
N CYS A 221 -15.36 -1.75 4.11
CA CYS A 221 -15.22 -0.89 5.29
C CYS A 221 -15.55 0.56 4.94
N VAL A 222 -16.02 1.35 5.90
CA VAL A 222 -15.88 2.80 5.81
C VAL A 222 -14.39 3.11 5.96
N ILE A 223 -13.80 3.74 4.95
CA ILE A 223 -12.39 4.13 4.98
C ILE A 223 -12.27 5.50 5.64
N LEU A 224 -11.59 5.55 6.78
CA LEU A 224 -11.27 6.79 7.47
C LEU A 224 -9.78 7.06 7.39
N CYS A 225 -9.39 8.02 6.53
CA CYS A 225 -8.01 8.28 6.17
C CYS A 225 -7.46 9.51 6.89
N GLN A 226 -6.27 9.40 7.48
CA GLN A 226 -5.57 10.58 7.99
C GLN A 226 -5.25 11.53 6.83
N ARG A 227 -5.64 12.80 6.98
CA ARG A 227 -5.26 13.82 6.02
C ARG A 227 -3.77 14.11 6.13
N ASP A 228 -3.11 14.19 5.02
CA ASP A 228 -1.70 14.50 4.92
C ASP A 228 -1.44 15.53 3.82
N PRO A 229 -0.24 16.15 3.75
CA PRO A 229 0.03 17.20 2.76
C PRO A 229 -0.06 16.78 1.30
N TRP A 230 0.00 15.47 1.02
CA TRP A 230 0.00 14.92 -0.34
C TRP A 230 -1.31 14.24 -0.72
N ASN A 231 -2.07 13.75 0.28
CA ASN A 231 -3.33 13.03 0.09
C ASN A 231 -3.28 11.93 -0.98
N PRO A 232 -2.32 10.99 -0.93
CA PRO A 232 -2.08 10.05 -2.03
C PRO A 232 -3.27 9.11 -2.31
N ILE A 233 -4.20 8.94 -1.39
CA ILE A 233 -5.43 8.17 -1.58
C ILE A 233 -6.32 8.78 -2.69
N GLU A 234 -6.27 10.08 -2.91
CA GLU A 234 -7.09 10.77 -3.92
C GLU A 234 -6.74 10.41 -5.37
N HIS A 235 -5.58 9.78 -5.61
CA HIS A 235 -5.28 9.20 -6.92
C HIS A 235 -6.23 8.04 -7.30
N PHE A 236 -6.92 7.45 -6.33
CA PHE A 236 -7.72 6.25 -6.51
C PHE A 236 -9.15 6.39 -6.03
N PHE A 237 -9.38 7.13 -4.94
CA PHE A 237 -10.67 7.28 -4.28
C PHE A 237 -11.02 8.75 -4.12
N THR A 238 -12.30 9.05 -4.16
CA THR A 238 -12.84 10.43 -4.08
C THR A 238 -13.30 10.73 -2.65
N PRO A 239 -12.79 11.82 -2.01
CA PRO A 239 -13.23 12.20 -0.69
C PRO A 239 -14.75 12.43 -0.64
N ASP A 240 -15.35 12.08 0.49
CA ASP A 240 -16.78 12.18 0.81
C ASP A 240 -17.72 11.34 -0.09
N GLN A 241 -17.16 10.61 -1.07
CA GLN A 241 -17.89 9.66 -1.91
C GLN A 241 -17.45 8.22 -1.66
N ASP A 242 -16.14 7.98 -1.57
CA ASP A 242 -15.55 6.65 -1.41
C ASP A 242 -14.90 6.49 -0.03
N PHE A 243 -14.51 7.59 0.62
CA PHE A 243 -13.85 7.61 1.92
C PHE A 243 -14.02 8.97 2.62
N MET A 244 -13.66 9.04 3.91
CA MET A 244 -13.61 10.28 4.68
C MET A 244 -12.19 10.56 5.19
N TYR A 245 -11.86 11.83 5.34
CA TYR A 245 -10.66 12.26 6.05
C TYR A 245 -10.91 12.47 7.54
N PHE A 246 -9.84 12.37 8.34
CA PHE A 246 -9.75 12.98 9.67
C PHE A 246 -8.43 13.76 9.76
N ASP A 247 -8.44 14.85 10.55
CA ASP A 247 -7.32 15.78 10.62
C ASP A 247 -6.46 15.58 11.87
N ASP A 248 -7.06 15.28 13.01
CA ASP A 248 -6.38 15.07 14.31
C ASP A 248 -7.11 14.05 15.18
N GLU A 249 -6.63 13.86 16.41
CA GLU A 249 -7.18 12.91 17.38
C GLU A 249 -8.64 13.22 17.74
N ALA A 250 -8.97 14.48 17.94
CA ALA A 250 -10.32 14.89 18.32
C ALA A 250 -11.33 14.69 17.17
N ASP A 251 -10.90 14.99 15.95
CA ASP A 251 -11.70 14.75 14.73
C ASP A 251 -11.86 13.25 14.46
N LEU A 252 -10.79 12.46 14.67
CA LEU A 252 -10.83 11.00 14.59
C LEU A 252 -11.86 10.40 15.55
N ASP A 253 -11.80 10.78 16.83
CA ASP A 253 -12.71 10.29 17.85
C ASP A 253 -14.18 10.63 17.53
N LYS A 254 -14.43 11.89 17.18
CA LYS A 254 -15.76 12.36 16.80
C LYS A 254 -16.32 11.60 15.57
N LYS A 255 -15.50 11.41 14.56
CA LYS A 255 -15.93 10.72 13.32
C LYS A 255 -16.16 9.23 13.57
N LEU A 256 -15.31 8.57 14.36
CA LEU A 256 -15.52 7.18 14.74
C LEU A 256 -16.82 7.01 15.51
N GLU A 257 -17.06 7.84 16.54
CA GLU A 257 -18.31 7.79 17.30
C GLU A 257 -19.53 7.96 16.41
N TYR A 258 -19.49 8.94 15.48
CA TYR A 258 -20.61 9.19 14.57
C TYR A 258 -20.82 8.01 13.61
N ILE A 259 -19.76 7.56 12.92
CA ILE A 259 -19.86 6.48 11.93
C ILE A 259 -20.35 5.17 12.58
N ILE A 260 -19.83 4.82 13.75
CA ILE A 260 -20.19 3.58 14.42
C ILE A 260 -21.67 3.56 14.84
N ASN A 261 -22.18 4.70 15.31
CA ASN A 261 -23.58 4.85 15.77
C ASN A 261 -24.57 5.03 14.61
N HIS A 262 -24.10 5.42 13.42
CA HIS A 262 -24.94 5.70 12.24
C HIS A 262 -24.44 4.92 11.01
N TYR A 263 -23.96 3.70 11.23
CA TYR A 263 -23.21 2.93 10.24
C TYR A 263 -23.95 2.75 8.89
N ASP A 264 -25.25 2.57 8.94
CA ASP A 264 -26.09 2.37 7.75
C ASP A 264 -26.17 3.63 6.85
N GLU A 265 -25.91 4.82 7.39
CA GLU A 265 -25.82 6.05 6.59
C GLU A 265 -24.64 6.05 5.61
N PHE A 266 -23.65 5.18 5.85
CA PHE A 266 -22.43 5.06 5.05
C PHE A 266 -22.48 3.93 4.00
N ASP A 267 -23.64 3.29 3.79
CA ASP A 267 -23.78 2.19 2.83
C ASP A 267 -23.34 2.60 1.42
N SER A 268 -23.81 3.75 0.95
CA SER A 268 -23.43 4.26 -0.37
C SER A 268 -21.92 4.49 -0.51
N MET A 269 -21.28 5.02 0.52
CA MET A 269 -19.83 5.27 0.49
C MET A 269 -19.05 3.96 0.42
N ARG A 270 -19.44 2.95 1.21
CA ARG A 270 -18.80 1.63 1.23
C ARG A 270 -18.94 0.92 -0.12
N GLU A 271 -20.14 0.95 -0.68
CA GLU A 271 -20.42 0.34 -1.98
C GLU A 271 -19.71 1.08 -3.12
N ASN A 272 -19.60 2.40 -3.07
CA ASN A 272 -18.84 3.17 -4.05
C ASN A 272 -17.36 2.78 -4.03
N ALA A 273 -16.74 2.76 -2.85
CA ALA A 273 -15.34 2.35 -2.69
C ALA A 273 -15.11 0.91 -3.19
N TYR A 274 -15.99 -0.01 -2.79
CA TYR A 274 -15.94 -1.42 -3.20
C TYR A 274 -16.05 -1.57 -4.72
N ASN A 275 -17.09 -1.01 -5.32
CA ASN A 275 -17.33 -1.11 -6.76
C ASN A 275 -16.16 -0.50 -7.56
N LYS A 276 -15.62 0.63 -7.09
CA LYS A 276 -14.46 1.25 -7.71
C LYS A 276 -13.23 0.36 -7.64
N ALA A 277 -12.98 -0.26 -6.48
CA ALA A 277 -11.85 -1.17 -6.27
C ALA A 277 -11.97 -2.44 -7.13
N VAL A 278 -13.12 -3.12 -7.11
CA VAL A 278 -13.35 -4.36 -7.85
C VAL A 278 -13.28 -4.15 -9.36
N ASN A 279 -13.77 -3.02 -9.85
CA ASN A 279 -13.83 -2.76 -11.28
C ASN A 279 -12.56 -2.14 -11.87
N ASN A 280 -11.56 -1.73 -11.03
CA ASN A 280 -10.40 -1.02 -11.54
C ASN A 280 -9.05 -1.44 -10.96
N TYR A 281 -9.00 -2.06 -9.76
CA TYR A 281 -7.75 -2.19 -9.00
C TYR A 281 -7.38 -3.64 -8.66
N THR A 282 -7.91 -4.60 -9.41
CA THR A 282 -7.53 -6.00 -9.25
C THR A 282 -6.25 -6.32 -10.02
N THR A 283 -5.61 -7.45 -9.69
CA THR A 283 -4.44 -7.95 -10.43
C THR A 283 -4.76 -8.19 -11.89
N LYS A 284 -5.98 -8.65 -12.22
CA LYS A 284 -6.45 -8.76 -13.60
C LYS A 284 -6.36 -7.44 -14.33
N HIS A 285 -6.95 -6.38 -13.78
CA HIS A 285 -6.92 -5.04 -14.39
C HIS A 285 -5.50 -4.48 -14.49
N PHE A 286 -4.64 -4.83 -13.54
CA PHE A 286 -3.24 -4.43 -13.58
C PHE A 286 -2.52 -5.07 -14.76
N VAL A 287 -2.69 -6.38 -14.95
CA VAL A 287 -2.09 -7.11 -16.08
C VAL A 287 -2.61 -6.58 -17.40
N GLU A 288 -3.93 -6.44 -17.54
CA GLU A 288 -4.57 -5.91 -18.75
C GLU A 288 -4.05 -4.52 -19.14
N LYS A 289 -3.77 -3.67 -18.15
CA LYS A 289 -3.39 -2.28 -18.39
C LYS A 289 -1.89 -2.07 -18.59
N TYR A 290 -1.04 -2.85 -17.91
CA TYR A 290 0.39 -2.56 -17.84
C TYR A 290 1.30 -3.69 -18.35
N LEU A 291 0.77 -4.90 -18.51
CA LEU A 291 1.56 -6.10 -18.85
C LEU A 291 1.06 -6.86 -20.09
N MET A 292 0.06 -6.33 -20.79
CA MET A 292 -0.39 -6.87 -22.09
C MET A 292 0.20 -6.17 -23.29
#